data_415c173d90db811ff94db2c038779671
#
_entry.id   415c173d90db811ff94db2c038779671
#
_cell.length_a   1.000
_cell.length_b   1.000
_cell.length_c   1.000
_cell.angle_alpha   90.00
_cell.angle_beta   90.00
_cell.angle_gamma   90.00
#
_symmetry.space_group_name_H-M   'P 1'
#
loop_
_entity.id
_entity.type
_entity.pdbx_description
1 polymer ?
#
loop_
_entity_poly.entity_id
_entity_poly.type
_entity_poly.pdbx_seq_one_letter_code
_entity_poly.pdbx_strand_id
1 'polypeptide(L)'
;MKRIIRAWTKASLIKRILIGMISGATLGMLFPNLTGIGLLGDLFVGGLKAIAPILVFALVANALSQHQKGQNTNMKTVIFLYLLGTFAAALVAVLASFLLPVQITLTSANTEVAAPNGIGQVLSNLLLKLVDNPLNAIVEANYIGILSWAVIFGLAMREASKHSKELLKTMADVTSKIVEWIINLAPFGILGLVFKTISDKGIASLANYGVLLGLLIATMAFVALIINPLIAFLFMRKNPYPLVLKCLRVSGITAFFTRSSAANIPVNMKLCQDLGLNPDTYSVSIPLGSTINMAGAAVTINVLTLAAVNTLGISVDFGTAFVLSVVAAISACGASGIAGGSLLLIPVACSLFGISNDLAMQVVGVGFVIGVVQDSCETALNSSTDVLFTAVAEYATNQKLRP
;
A
#
# COMPACT_ATOMS: atom_id res chain seq x y z
N MET A 1 -2.55 9.53 -37.33
CA MET A 1 -2.32 8.43 -36.40
C MET A 1 -0.97 8.52 -35.66
N LYS A 2 0.20 8.59 -36.32
CA LYS A 2 1.54 8.67 -35.67
C LYS A 2 1.71 9.84 -34.68
N ARG A 3 1.10 11.01 -34.96
CA ARG A 3 1.15 12.19 -34.06
C ARG A 3 0.36 11.95 -32.75
N ILE A 4 -0.81 11.32 -32.81
CA ILE A 4 -1.65 11.02 -31.65
C ILE A 4 -0.96 9.96 -30.76
N ILE A 5 -0.42 8.91 -31.36
CA ILE A 5 0.33 7.88 -30.64
C ILE A 5 1.56 8.50 -29.93
N ARG A 6 2.31 9.38 -30.61
CA ARG A 6 3.44 10.09 -29.98
C ARG A 6 3.00 11.03 -28.85
N ALA A 7 1.88 11.74 -29.00
CA ALA A 7 1.34 12.60 -27.93
C ALA A 7 0.89 11.74 -26.73
N TRP A 8 0.25 10.59 -26.97
CA TRP A 8 -0.17 9.65 -25.95
C TRP A 8 1.01 9.06 -25.18
N THR A 9 2.04 8.57 -25.88
CA THR A 9 3.23 7.98 -25.22
C THR A 9 4.08 9.00 -24.45
N LYS A 10 4.05 10.27 -24.86
CA LYS A 10 4.73 11.37 -24.14
C LYS A 10 3.93 11.89 -22.93
N ALA A 11 2.62 11.65 -22.88
CA ALA A 11 1.80 12.08 -21.76
C ALA A 11 2.11 11.25 -20.51
N SER A 12 2.14 11.89 -19.33
CA SER A 12 2.31 11.17 -18.06
C SER A 12 1.19 10.15 -17.86
N LEU A 13 1.48 9.06 -17.13
CA LEU A 13 0.50 8.02 -16.82
C LEU A 13 -0.76 8.61 -16.18
N ILE A 14 -0.59 9.59 -15.28
CA ILE A 14 -1.68 10.32 -14.62
C ILE A 14 -2.63 10.96 -15.63
N LYS A 15 -2.09 11.70 -16.61
CA LYS A 15 -2.91 12.33 -17.65
C LYS A 15 -3.68 11.31 -18.47
N ARG A 16 -3.04 10.19 -18.81
CA ARG A 16 -3.68 9.09 -19.55
C ARG A 16 -4.79 8.43 -18.75
N ILE A 17 -4.59 8.22 -17.42
CA ILE A 17 -5.62 7.68 -16.51
C ILE A 17 -6.82 8.63 -16.42
N LEU A 18 -6.59 9.94 -16.25
CA LEU A 18 -7.68 10.93 -16.21
C LEU A 18 -8.49 10.94 -17.52
N ILE A 19 -7.82 10.85 -18.68
CA ILE A 19 -8.52 10.73 -19.97
C ILE A 19 -9.35 9.44 -19.99
N GLY A 20 -8.79 8.31 -19.56
CA GLY A 20 -9.51 7.03 -19.44
C GLY A 20 -10.74 7.14 -18.56
N MET A 21 -10.61 7.75 -17.38
CA MET A 21 -11.70 7.95 -16.43
C MET A 21 -12.83 8.82 -17.04
N ILE A 22 -12.49 9.98 -17.60
CA ILE A 22 -13.47 10.89 -18.22
C ILE A 22 -14.15 10.19 -19.40
N SER A 23 -13.38 9.52 -20.26
CA SER A 23 -13.93 8.79 -21.40
C SER A 23 -14.84 7.65 -20.98
N GLY A 24 -14.44 6.87 -19.96
CA GLY A 24 -15.27 5.80 -19.39
C GLY A 24 -16.57 6.33 -18.79
N ALA A 25 -16.51 7.45 -18.07
CA ALA A 25 -17.70 8.11 -17.53
C ALA A 25 -18.65 8.58 -18.64
N THR A 26 -18.12 9.28 -19.64
CA THR A 26 -18.90 9.78 -20.77
C THR A 26 -19.55 8.65 -21.55
N LEU A 27 -18.79 7.62 -21.88
CA LEU A 27 -19.31 6.45 -22.62
C LEU A 27 -20.35 5.68 -21.81
N GLY A 28 -20.16 5.51 -20.48
CA GLY A 28 -21.12 4.86 -19.62
C GLY A 28 -22.46 5.60 -19.49
N MET A 29 -22.42 6.93 -19.53
CA MET A 29 -23.64 7.76 -19.55
C MET A 29 -24.37 7.76 -20.91
N LEU A 30 -23.61 7.86 -22.00
CA LEU A 30 -24.19 8.03 -23.33
C LEU A 30 -24.55 6.68 -24.01
N PHE A 31 -23.78 5.65 -23.74
CA PHE A 31 -23.89 4.35 -24.42
C PHE A 31 -23.82 3.16 -23.45
N PRO A 32 -24.70 3.09 -22.41
CA PRO A 32 -24.62 2.07 -21.37
C PRO A 32 -24.67 0.62 -21.90
N ASN A 33 -25.27 0.41 -23.07
CA ASN A 33 -25.42 -0.90 -23.68
C ASN A 33 -24.16 -1.44 -24.39
N LEU A 34 -23.07 -0.65 -24.49
CA LEU A 34 -21.81 -1.10 -25.09
C LEU A 34 -20.97 -1.92 -24.08
N THR A 35 -21.54 -3.01 -23.57
CA THR A 35 -20.96 -3.83 -22.50
C THR A 35 -19.54 -4.34 -22.77
N GLY A 36 -19.14 -4.48 -24.04
CA GLY A 36 -17.78 -4.86 -24.44
C GLY A 36 -16.68 -3.92 -23.95
N ILE A 37 -17.01 -2.65 -23.64
CA ILE A 37 -16.05 -1.69 -23.07
C ILE A 37 -15.63 -2.12 -21.65
N GLY A 38 -16.54 -2.70 -20.88
CA GLY A 38 -16.27 -3.22 -19.54
C GLY A 38 -15.18 -4.29 -19.52
N LEU A 39 -15.04 -5.07 -20.61
CA LEU A 39 -14.00 -6.10 -20.75
C LEU A 39 -12.58 -5.55 -20.55
N LEU A 40 -12.31 -4.29 -20.93
CA LEU A 40 -11.01 -3.64 -20.68
C LEU A 40 -10.69 -3.55 -19.19
N GLY A 41 -11.70 -3.28 -18.37
CA GLY A 41 -11.58 -3.27 -16.90
C GLY A 41 -11.34 -4.67 -16.36
N ASP A 42 -12.11 -5.65 -16.81
CA ASP A 42 -12.01 -7.04 -16.36
C ASP A 42 -10.64 -7.65 -16.73
N LEU A 43 -10.11 -7.36 -17.93
CA LEU A 43 -8.77 -7.78 -18.35
C LEU A 43 -7.65 -7.13 -17.51
N PHE A 44 -7.79 -5.84 -17.19
CA PHE A 44 -6.82 -5.14 -16.35
C PHE A 44 -6.77 -5.73 -14.94
N VAL A 45 -7.92 -5.89 -14.29
CA VAL A 45 -8.03 -6.49 -12.95
C VAL A 45 -7.60 -7.96 -12.97
N GLY A 46 -7.97 -8.71 -14.01
CA GLY A 46 -7.54 -10.09 -14.21
C GLY A 46 -6.03 -10.26 -14.34
N GLY A 47 -5.36 -9.34 -15.06
CA GLY A 47 -3.90 -9.31 -15.16
C GLY A 47 -3.22 -9.07 -13.82
N LEU A 48 -3.75 -8.13 -13.01
CA LEU A 48 -3.25 -7.88 -11.66
C LEU A 48 -3.50 -9.08 -10.74
N LYS A 49 -4.68 -9.68 -10.79
CA LYS A 49 -5.04 -10.88 -10.03
C LYS A 49 -4.08 -12.04 -10.32
N ALA A 50 -3.71 -12.24 -11.59
CA ALA A 50 -2.84 -13.35 -12.00
C ALA A 50 -1.42 -13.23 -11.41
N ILE A 51 -0.86 -12.02 -11.33
CA ILE A 51 0.52 -11.81 -10.86
C ILE A 51 0.63 -11.57 -9.35
N ALA A 52 -0.45 -11.15 -8.68
CA ALA A 52 -0.43 -10.70 -7.30
C ALA A 52 0.13 -11.75 -6.30
N PRO A 53 -0.20 -13.06 -6.37
CA PRO A 53 0.36 -14.06 -5.46
C PRO A 53 1.88 -14.13 -5.52
N ILE A 54 2.44 -14.18 -6.71
CA ILE A 54 3.91 -14.25 -6.92
C ILE A 54 4.57 -12.95 -6.49
N LEU A 55 3.94 -11.81 -6.80
CA LEU A 55 4.41 -10.48 -6.40
C LEU A 55 4.54 -10.38 -4.88
N VAL A 56 3.48 -10.70 -4.14
CA VAL A 56 3.45 -10.61 -2.67
C VAL A 56 4.55 -11.49 -2.06
N PHE A 57 4.68 -12.73 -2.53
CA PHE A 57 5.74 -13.62 -2.07
C PHE A 57 7.14 -13.03 -2.32
N ALA A 58 7.43 -12.64 -3.56
CA ALA A 58 8.76 -12.17 -3.96
C ALA A 58 9.16 -10.89 -3.23
N LEU A 59 8.24 -9.92 -3.11
CA LEU A 59 8.52 -8.63 -2.48
C LEU A 59 8.75 -8.76 -0.97
N VAL A 60 7.87 -9.46 -0.26
CA VAL A 60 7.98 -9.64 1.20
C VAL A 60 9.23 -10.46 1.54
N ALA A 61 9.48 -11.57 0.83
CA ALA A 61 10.67 -12.38 1.03
C ALA A 61 11.95 -11.58 0.77
N ASN A 62 12.00 -10.82 -0.33
CA ASN A 62 13.14 -9.96 -0.64
C ASN A 62 13.36 -8.89 0.43
N ALA A 63 12.32 -8.14 0.82
CA ALA A 63 12.43 -7.09 1.82
C ALA A 63 13.04 -7.61 3.14
N LEU A 64 12.58 -8.78 3.60
CA LEU A 64 13.08 -9.38 4.84
C LEU A 64 14.48 -9.99 4.69
N SER A 65 14.88 -10.46 3.51
CA SER A 65 16.19 -11.08 3.28
C SER A 65 17.34 -10.07 3.26
N GLN A 66 17.09 -8.82 2.87
CA GLN A 66 18.11 -7.78 2.70
C GLN A 66 18.61 -7.19 4.02
N HIS A 67 17.95 -7.49 5.14
CA HIS A 67 18.36 -6.95 6.44
C HIS A 67 19.73 -7.48 6.86
N GLN A 68 20.74 -6.61 6.96
CA GLN A 68 22.09 -6.94 7.40
C GLN A 68 22.25 -6.77 8.91
N LYS A 69 22.87 -7.76 9.56
CA LYS A 69 23.38 -7.63 10.94
C LYS A 69 24.67 -6.82 10.86
N GLY A 70 24.75 -5.64 11.38
CA GLY A 70 26.03 -5.02 11.54
C GLY A 70 26.07 -3.52 11.74
N GLN A 71 26.98 -3.13 12.58
CA GLN A 71 27.49 -1.83 13.01
C GLN A 71 26.67 -1.10 14.09
N ASN A 72 27.40 -0.40 14.96
CA ASN A 72 26.90 0.45 16.09
C ASN A 72 26.14 1.69 15.57
N THR A 73 25.13 1.49 14.77
CA THR A 73 24.25 2.50 14.25
C THR A 73 22.92 2.43 15.01
N ASN A 74 22.18 3.53 15.02
CA ASN A 74 20.83 3.58 15.65
C ASN A 74 19.77 2.75 14.87
N MET A 75 20.20 1.80 14.04
CA MET A 75 19.34 1.03 13.15
C MET A 75 18.23 0.26 13.87
N LYS A 76 18.50 -0.28 15.07
CA LYS A 76 17.45 -0.97 15.85
C LYS A 76 16.30 -0.02 16.19
N THR A 77 16.64 1.20 16.61
CA THR A 77 15.66 2.24 16.93
C THR A 77 14.94 2.73 15.68
N VAL A 78 15.65 2.90 14.57
CA VAL A 78 15.05 3.29 13.29
C VAL A 78 14.02 2.24 12.83
N ILE A 79 14.39 0.96 12.78
CA ILE A 79 13.48 -0.12 12.39
C ILE A 79 12.28 -0.21 13.32
N PHE A 80 12.50 -0.08 14.62
CA PHE A 80 11.41 -0.04 15.60
C PHE A 80 10.44 1.11 15.31
N LEU A 81 10.94 2.32 15.04
CA LEU A 81 10.12 3.48 14.72
C LEU A 81 9.35 3.31 13.38
N TYR A 82 9.97 2.71 12.37
CA TYR A 82 9.30 2.38 11.11
C TYR A 82 8.11 1.44 11.33
N LEU A 83 8.32 0.36 12.07
CA LEU A 83 7.27 -0.61 12.37
C LEU A 83 6.18 -0.02 13.29
N LEU A 84 6.59 0.74 14.31
CA LEU A 84 5.67 1.43 15.22
C LEU A 84 4.80 2.43 14.47
N GLY A 85 5.41 3.27 13.62
CA GLY A 85 4.69 4.25 12.82
C GLY A 85 3.71 3.61 11.83
N THR A 86 4.14 2.54 11.15
CA THR A 86 3.28 1.78 10.25
C THR A 86 2.11 1.13 10.97
N PHE A 87 2.36 0.50 12.13
CA PHE A 87 1.31 -0.11 12.93
C PHE A 87 0.34 0.92 13.53
N ALA A 88 0.86 2.04 14.05
CA ALA A 88 0.03 3.13 14.54
C ALA A 88 -0.87 3.70 13.43
N ALA A 89 -0.34 3.86 12.22
CA ALA A 89 -1.12 4.30 11.06
C ALA A 89 -2.22 3.29 10.71
N ALA A 90 -1.94 1.99 10.78
CA ALA A 90 -2.92 0.93 10.57
C ALA A 90 -4.06 1.00 11.60
N LEU A 91 -3.75 1.17 12.89
CA LEU A 91 -4.75 1.33 13.95
C LEU A 91 -5.63 2.58 13.73
N VAL A 92 -5.02 3.70 13.38
CA VAL A 92 -5.74 4.94 13.09
C VAL A 92 -6.69 4.75 11.91
N ALA A 93 -6.26 4.03 10.87
CA ALA A 93 -7.10 3.73 9.71
C ALA A 93 -8.33 2.89 10.07
N VAL A 94 -8.18 1.91 10.97
CA VAL A 94 -9.29 1.13 11.51
C VAL A 94 -10.25 2.03 12.29
N LEU A 95 -9.74 2.84 13.21
CA LEU A 95 -10.57 3.76 13.99
C LEU A 95 -11.31 4.75 13.09
N ALA A 96 -10.64 5.33 12.10
CA ALA A 96 -11.25 6.25 11.13
C ALA A 96 -12.37 5.56 10.33
N SER A 97 -12.17 4.31 9.91
CA SER A 97 -13.17 3.54 9.17
C SER A 97 -14.37 3.13 10.03
N PHE A 98 -14.20 2.95 11.34
CA PHE A 98 -15.33 2.73 12.26
C PHE A 98 -16.12 4.01 12.54
N LEU A 99 -15.44 5.16 12.64
CA LEU A 99 -16.10 6.45 12.84
C LEU A 99 -16.84 6.91 11.59
N LEU A 100 -16.32 6.61 10.41
CA LEU A 100 -16.88 7.00 9.11
C LEU A 100 -16.95 5.75 8.21
N PRO A 101 -17.95 4.88 8.42
CA PRO A 101 -18.14 3.68 7.62
C PRO A 101 -18.49 4.06 6.18
N VAL A 102 -17.58 3.80 5.26
CA VAL A 102 -17.76 4.05 3.82
C VAL A 102 -18.17 2.76 3.15
N GLN A 103 -19.08 2.86 2.19
CA GLN A 103 -19.47 1.77 1.30
C GLN A 103 -18.96 2.05 -0.12
N ILE A 104 -18.56 0.99 -0.81
CA ILE A 104 -18.09 1.05 -2.19
C ILE A 104 -19.00 0.26 -3.12
N THR A 105 -18.88 0.50 -4.41
CA THR A 105 -19.69 -0.20 -5.40
C THR A 105 -18.99 -1.48 -5.83
N LEU A 106 -19.54 -2.64 -5.47
CA LEU A 106 -19.10 -3.96 -5.93
C LEU A 106 -20.16 -4.57 -6.86
N THR A 107 -19.72 -5.19 -7.95
CA THR A 107 -20.64 -5.72 -8.99
C THR A 107 -21.22 -7.10 -8.68
N SER A 108 -20.74 -7.80 -7.66
CA SER A 108 -21.15 -9.15 -7.27
C SER A 108 -21.53 -9.26 -5.79
N ALA A 109 -22.14 -8.22 -5.22
CA ALA A 109 -22.47 -8.15 -3.77
C ALA A 109 -23.57 -9.14 -3.32
N ASN A 110 -24.10 -9.98 -4.21
CA ASN A 110 -25.15 -10.96 -3.85
C ASN A 110 -24.60 -12.28 -3.27
N THR A 111 -23.31 -12.40 -3.03
CA THR A 111 -22.74 -13.54 -2.30
C THR A 111 -22.85 -13.25 -0.81
N GLU A 112 -23.69 -14.03 -0.11
CA GLU A 112 -23.71 -14.03 1.36
C GLU A 112 -22.31 -14.48 1.85
N VAL A 113 -21.49 -13.52 2.25
CA VAL A 113 -20.24 -13.83 2.94
C VAL A 113 -20.60 -14.04 4.41
N ALA A 114 -20.47 -15.26 4.88
CA ALA A 114 -20.72 -15.56 6.29
C ALA A 114 -19.69 -14.80 7.15
N ALA A 115 -20.17 -13.85 7.95
CA ALA A 115 -19.33 -13.14 8.89
C ALA A 115 -18.66 -14.13 9.86
N PRO A 116 -17.36 -13.97 10.18
CA PRO A 116 -16.71 -14.82 11.18
C PRO A 116 -17.42 -14.65 12.54
N ASN A 117 -17.66 -15.77 13.25
CA ASN A 117 -18.28 -15.77 14.57
C ASN A 117 -17.32 -15.29 15.68
N GLY A 118 -16.72 -14.10 15.50
CA GLY A 118 -15.80 -13.47 16.45
C GLY A 118 -14.34 -13.84 16.28
N ILE A 119 -13.48 -13.20 17.09
CA ILE A 119 -12.01 -13.27 17.00
C ILE A 119 -11.44 -14.69 17.07
N GLY A 120 -12.08 -15.59 17.85
CA GLY A 120 -11.61 -16.98 17.99
C GLY A 120 -11.64 -17.75 16.68
N GLN A 121 -12.71 -17.59 15.89
CA GLN A 121 -12.82 -18.22 14.57
C GLN A 121 -11.85 -17.58 13.57
N VAL A 122 -11.70 -16.27 13.62
CA VAL A 122 -10.71 -15.55 12.77
C VAL A 122 -9.30 -16.06 13.04
N LEU A 123 -8.90 -16.15 14.31
CA LEU A 123 -7.58 -16.64 14.70
C LEU A 123 -7.38 -18.11 14.30
N SER A 124 -8.38 -18.97 14.52
CA SER A 124 -8.31 -20.36 14.09
C SER A 124 -8.13 -20.49 12.59
N ASN A 125 -8.93 -19.77 11.81
CA ASN A 125 -8.83 -19.77 10.34
C ASN A 125 -7.47 -19.23 9.87
N LEU A 126 -6.96 -18.18 10.52
CA LEU A 126 -5.64 -17.64 10.26
C LEU A 126 -4.55 -18.68 10.49
N LEU A 127 -4.54 -19.32 11.66
CA LEU A 127 -3.51 -20.32 12.02
C LEU A 127 -3.50 -21.49 11.03
N LEU A 128 -4.67 -21.96 10.61
CA LEU A 128 -4.76 -23.04 9.62
C LEU A 128 -4.24 -22.62 8.24
N LYS A 129 -4.56 -21.40 7.82
CA LYS A 129 -4.09 -20.84 6.54
C LYS A 129 -2.59 -20.56 6.52
N LEU A 130 -1.97 -20.27 7.69
CA LEU A 130 -0.52 -20.01 7.79
C LEU A 130 0.33 -21.23 7.41
N VAL A 131 -0.16 -22.44 7.69
CA VAL A 131 0.59 -23.70 7.49
C VAL A 131 0.19 -24.44 6.22
N ASP A 132 -0.54 -23.81 5.33
CA ASP A 132 -0.87 -24.36 4.02
C ASP A 132 0.40 -24.65 3.20
N ASN A 133 0.31 -25.59 2.25
CA ASN A 133 1.42 -25.86 1.34
C ASN A 133 1.78 -24.60 0.54
N PRO A 134 3.07 -24.16 0.48
CA PRO A 134 3.45 -22.90 -0.16
C PRO A 134 3.08 -22.82 -1.63
N LEU A 135 3.13 -23.91 -2.38
CA LEU A 135 2.73 -23.94 -3.79
C LEU A 135 1.21 -23.87 -3.92
N ASN A 136 0.48 -24.59 -3.08
CA ASN A 136 -0.97 -24.54 -3.05
C ASN A 136 -1.47 -23.13 -2.66
N ALA A 137 -0.84 -22.52 -1.67
CA ALA A 137 -1.14 -21.16 -1.26
C ALA A 137 -1.03 -20.16 -2.44
N ILE A 138 -0.02 -20.32 -3.30
CA ILE A 138 0.15 -19.48 -4.50
C ILE A 138 -0.94 -19.78 -5.54
N VAL A 139 -1.22 -21.06 -5.81
CA VAL A 139 -2.20 -21.49 -6.82
C VAL A 139 -3.62 -21.06 -6.45
N GLU A 140 -4.00 -21.23 -5.18
CA GLU A 140 -5.33 -20.88 -4.68
C GLU A 140 -5.45 -19.41 -4.22
N ALA A 141 -4.37 -18.63 -4.37
CA ALA A 141 -4.29 -17.25 -3.87
C ALA A 141 -4.64 -17.14 -2.36
N ASN A 142 -4.18 -18.10 -1.55
CA ASN A 142 -4.24 -18.02 -0.10
C ASN A 142 -3.18 -17.01 0.39
N TYR A 143 -3.51 -15.73 0.40
CA TYR A 143 -2.56 -14.66 0.71
C TYR A 143 -1.98 -14.73 2.12
N ILE A 144 -2.69 -15.29 3.09
CA ILE A 144 -2.18 -15.49 4.46
C ILE A 144 -1.07 -16.53 4.44
N GLY A 145 -1.26 -17.65 3.76
CA GLY A 145 -0.23 -18.67 3.54
C GLY A 145 0.96 -18.11 2.75
N ILE A 146 0.69 -17.37 1.66
CA ILE A 146 1.73 -16.71 0.86
C ILE A 146 2.58 -15.79 1.73
N LEU A 147 1.95 -14.92 2.54
CA LEU A 147 2.64 -13.98 3.41
C LEU A 147 3.47 -14.72 4.47
N SER A 148 2.90 -15.75 5.10
CA SER A 148 3.58 -16.58 6.09
C SER A 148 4.87 -17.18 5.51
N TRP A 149 4.76 -17.86 4.38
CA TRP A 149 5.91 -18.47 3.73
C TRP A 149 6.92 -17.44 3.20
N ALA A 150 6.46 -16.29 2.73
CA ALA A 150 7.34 -15.20 2.33
C ALA A 150 8.16 -14.67 3.51
N VAL A 151 7.54 -14.54 4.70
CA VAL A 151 8.24 -14.14 5.94
C VAL A 151 9.26 -15.21 6.35
N ILE A 152 8.86 -16.47 6.43
CA ILE A 152 9.75 -17.58 6.82
C ILE A 152 10.93 -17.68 5.83
N PHE A 153 10.65 -17.68 4.53
CA PHE A 153 11.66 -17.77 3.49
C PHE A 153 12.62 -16.56 3.52
N GLY A 154 12.07 -15.34 3.65
CA GLY A 154 12.88 -14.12 3.73
C GLY A 154 13.79 -14.10 4.95
N LEU A 155 13.31 -14.57 6.11
CA LEU A 155 14.14 -14.69 7.32
C LEU A 155 15.24 -15.75 7.17
N ALA A 156 14.93 -16.90 6.60
CA ALA A 156 15.93 -17.94 6.31
C ALA A 156 17.00 -17.46 5.32
N MET A 157 16.61 -16.69 4.31
CA MET A 157 17.52 -16.10 3.32
C MET A 157 18.50 -15.08 3.90
N ARG A 158 18.31 -14.57 5.13
CA ARG A 158 19.28 -13.67 5.78
C ARG A 158 20.66 -14.31 5.96
N GLU A 159 20.70 -15.63 6.14
CA GLU A 159 21.95 -16.39 6.31
C GLU A 159 22.51 -16.91 4.98
N ALA A 160 21.77 -16.76 3.89
CA ALA A 160 22.20 -17.18 2.57
C ALA A 160 23.32 -16.31 2.00
N SER A 161 24.01 -16.85 0.98
CA SER A 161 25.08 -16.16 0.27
C SER A 161 24.57 -14.85 -0.37
N LYS A 162 25.48 -13.90 -0.60
CA LYS A 162 25.17 -12.65 -1.30
C LYS A 162 24.53 -12.90 -2.67
N HIS A 163 25.06 -13.88 -3.41
CA HIS A 163 24.53 -14.27 -4.71
C HIS A 163 23.07 -14.75 -4.64
N SER A 164 22.73 -15.58 -3.64
CA SER A 164 21.35 -16.04 -3.44
C SER A 164 20.39 -14.90 -3.12
N LYS A 165 20.83 -13.90 -2.34
CA LYS A 165 20.04 -12.68 -2.05
C LYS A 165 19.87 -11.80 -3.30
N GLU A 166 20.87 -11.68 -4.13
CA GLU A 166 20.80 -10.97 -5.41
C GLU A 166 19.82 -11.65 -6.37
N LEU A 167 19.79 -12.99 -6.42
CA LEU A 167 18.82 -13.73 -7.20
C LEU A 167 17.38 -13.45 -6.74
N LEU A 168 17.12 -13.51 -5.42
CA LEU A 168 15.80 -13.19 -4.88
C LEU A 168 15.38 -11.75 -5.18
N LYS A 169 16.32 -10.81 -5.07
CA LYS A 169 16.10 -9.41 -5.47
C LYS A 169 15.74 -9.31 -6.95
N THR A 170 16.47 -10.02 -7.82
CA THR A 170 16.18 -10.04 -9.26
C THR A 170 14.77 -10.58 -9.54
N MET A 171 14.33 -11.63 -8.84
CA MET A 171 12.97 -12.16 -8.97
C MET A 171 11.94 -11.11 -8.55
N ALA A 172 12.15 -10.40 -7.45
CA ALA A 172 11.27 -9.33 -6.99
C ALA A 172 11.22 -8.17 -8.02
N ASP A 173 12.37 -7.77 -8.55
CA ASP A 173 12.49 -6.68 -9.55
C ASP A 173 11.77 -7.08 -10.88
N VAL A 174 11.95 -8.30 -11.34
CA VAL A 174 11.27 -8.81 -12.56
C VAL A 174 9.76 -8.86 -12.36
N THR A 175 9.30 -9.37 -11.23
CA THR A 175 7.86 -9.42 -10.93
C THR A 175 7.26 -8.02 -10.83
N SER A 176 7.97 -7.08 -10.19
CA SER A 176 7.58 -5.67 -10.13
C SER A 176 7.51 -5.05 -11.52
N LYS A 177 8.43 -5.41 -12.42
CA LYS A 177 8.43 -4.92 -13.81
C LYS A 177 7.24 -5.43 -14.61
N ILE A 178 6.82 -6.67 -14.40
CA ILE A 178 5.59 -7.22 -15.01
C ILE A 178 4.37 -6.42 -14.54
N VAL A 179 4.28 -6.14 -13.23
CA VAL A 179 3.19 -5.30 -12.68
C VAL A 179 3.22 -3.89 -13.28
N GLU A 180 4.39 -3.28 -13.41
CA GLU A 180 4.54 -1.97 -14.07
C GLU A 180 3.98 -1.99 -15.51
N TRP A 181 4.21 -3.06 -16.29
CA TRP A 181 3.63 -3.21 -17.62
C TRP A 181 2.11 -3.27 -17.57
N ILE A 182 1.55 -4.04 -16.63
CA ILE A 182 0.08 -4.11 -16.45
C ILE A 182 -0.47 -2.73 -16.02
N ILE A 183 0.19 -2.04 -15.09
CA ILE A 183 -0.21 -0.69 -14.64
C ILE A 183 -0.14 0.34 -15.78
N ASN A 184 0.76 0.18 -16.75
CA ASN A 184 0.78 1.03 -17.95
C ASN A 184 -0.48 0.89 -18.83
N LEU A 185 -1.24 -0.21 -18.68
CA LEU A 185 -2.55 -0.41 -19.29
C LEU A 185 -3.70 0.18 -18.46
N ALA A 186 -3.44 0.69 -17.26
CA ALA A 186 -4.46 1.28 -16.37
C ALA A 186 -5.36 2.34 -17.04
N PRO A 187 -4.91 3.20 -17.96
CA PRO A 187 -5.80 4.14 -18.64
C PRO A 187 -6.98 3.45 -19.34
N PHE A 188 -6.74 2.30 -19.94
CA PHE A 188 -7.78 1.50 -20.62
C PHE A 188 -8.57 0.67 -19.60
N GLY A 189 -7.88 0.09 -18.60
CA GLY A 189 -8.53 -0.65 -17.52
C GLY A 189 -9.51 0.24 -16.72
N ILE A 190 -9.08 1.42 -16.34
CA ILE A 190 -9.89 2.38 -15.59
C ILE A 190 -11.05 2.92 -16.45
N LEU A 191 -10.83 3.13 -17.75
CA LEU A 191 -11.92 3.44 -18.70
C LEU A 191 -13.01 2.35 -18.61
N GLY A 192 -12.64 1.07 -18.69
CA GLY A 192 -13.58 -0.05 -18.60
C GLY A 192 -14.28 -0.16 -17.24
N LEU A 193 -13.54 0.01 -16.15
CA LEU A 193 -14.09 -0.05 -14.78
C LEU A 193 -15.09 1.08 -14.52
N VAL A 194 -14.75 2.32 -14.88
CA VAL A 194 -15.62 3.48 -14.70
C VAL A 194 -16.84 3.38 -15.60
N PHE A 195 -16.66 2.95 -16.87
CA PHE A 195 -17.76 2.65 -17.77
C PHE A 195 -18.74 1.68 -17.14
N LYS A 196 -18.29 0.52 -16.69
CA LYS A 196 -19.12 -0.54 -16.06
C LYS A 196 -19.85 -0.01 -14.83
N THR A 197 -19.15 0.70 -13.94
CA THR A 197 -19.72 1.28 -12.73
C THR A 197 -20.87 2.26 -13.04
N ILE A 198 -20.69 3.13 -14.02
CA ILE A 198 -21.71 4.12 -14.40
C ILE A 198 -22.86 3.50 -15.15
N SER A 199 -22.57 2.57 -16.08
CA SER A 199 -23.62 1.86 -16.82
C SER A 199 -24.54 1.06 -15.91
N ASP A 200 -23.99 0.41 -14.87
CA ASP A 200 -24.73 -0.45 -13.97
C ASP A 200 -25.46 0.32 -12.85
N LYS A 201 -24.84 1.39 -12.32
CA LYS A 201 -25.29 2.06 -11.07
C LYS A 201 -25.44 3.58 -11.20
N GLY A 202 -25.19 4.15 -12.37
CA GLY A 202 -25.28 5.59 -12.61
C GLY A 202 -24.10 6.38 -12.04
N ILE A 203 -24.04 7.67 -12.42
CA ILE A 203 -22.93 8.59 -12.04
C ILE A 203 -22.84 8.84 -10.53
N ALA A 204 -23.95 8.74 -9.80
CA ALA A 204 -24.00 8.95 -8.35
C ALA A 204 -23.07 7.97 -7.60
N SER A 205 -22.80 6.78 -8.15
CA SER A 205 -21.91 5.80 -7.56
C SER A 205 -20.45 6.29 -7.43
N LEU A 206 -20.03 7.25 -8.28
CA LEU A 206 -18.71 7.87 -8.18
C LEU A 206 -18.58 8.79 -6.96
N ALA A 207 -19.67 9.29 -6.40
CA ALA A 207 -19.64 10.11 -5.18
C ALA A 207 -19.05 9.31 -4.00
N ASN A 208 -19.37 8.02 -3.90
CA ASN A 208 -18.82 7.15 -2.86
C ASN A 208 -17.30 7.01 -2.97
N TYR A 209 -16.75 7.02 -4.18
CA TYR A 209 -15.30 7.03 -4.39
C TYR A 209 -14.66 8.33 -3.91
N GLY A 210 -15.37 9.46 -4.05
CA GLY A 210 -14.93 10.74 -3.48
C GLY A 210 -14.89 10.73 -1.95
N VAL A 211 -15.91 10.15 -1.30
CA VAL A 211 -15.95 9.99 0.16
C VAL A 211 -14.85 9.06 0.64
N LEU A 212 -14.64 7.93 -0.03
CA LEU A 212 -13.55 7.00 0.26
C LEU A 212 -12.18 7.67 0.14
N LEU A 213 -11.93 8.42 -0.93
CA LEU A 213 -10.70 9.16 -1.14
C LEU A 213 -10.51 10.22 -0.05
N GLY A 214 -11.59 10.93 0.33
CA GLY A 214 -11.59 11.89 1.42
C GLY A 214 -11.18 11.27 2.75
N LEU A 215 -11.73 10.09 3.09
CA LEU A 215 -11.37 9.33 4.30
C LEU A 215 -9.88 8.94 4.28
N LEU A 216 -9.39 8.41 3.16
CA LEU A 216 -7.98 8.05 2.99
C LEU A 216 -7.04 9.23 3.21
N ILE A 217 -7.30 10.36 2.52
CA ILE A 217 -6.48 11.56 2.62
C ILE A 217 -6.53 12.14 4.04
N ALA A 218 -7.71 12.23 4.64
CA ALA A 218 -7.87 12.75 6.00
C ALA A 218 -7.12 11.87 7.02
N THR A 219 -7.21 10.55 6.88
CA THR A 219 -6.49 9.59 7.74
C THR A 219 -4.97 9.72 7.57
N MET A 220 -4.47 9.79 6.33
CA MET A 220 -3.05 9.96 6.06
C MET A 220 -2.54 11.32 6.58
N ALA A 221 -3.31 12.38 6.42
CA ALA A 221 -2.98 13.70 6.95
C ALA A 221 -2.96 13.71 8.49
N PHE A 222 -3.91 13.04 9.14
CA PHE A 222 -3.93 12.87 10.59
C PHE A 222 -2.70 12.11 11.08
N VAL A 223 -2.31 11.02 10.41
CA VAL A 223 -1.07 10.29 10.72
C VAL A 223 0.15 11.20 10.56
N ALA A 224 0.25 11.93 9.46
CA ALA A 224 1.38 12.81 9.17
C ALA A 224 1.52 13.97 10.16
N LEU A 225 0.38 14.57 10.58
CA LEU A 225 0.38 15.82 11.35
C LEU A 225 0.11 15.63 12.85
N ILE A 226 -0.37 14.48 13.29
CA ILE A 226 -0.68 14.19 14.69
C ILE A 226 0.10 12.98 15.19
N ILE A 227 -0.05 11.80 14.56
CA ILE A 227 0.53 10.56 15.07
C ILE A 227 2.06 10.56 14.96
N ASN A 228 2.61 10.89 13.78
CA ASN A 228 4.06 10.94 13.59
C ASN A 228 4.75 12.00 14.45
N PRO A 229 4.20 13.24 14.59
CA PRO A 229 4.69 14.21 15.57
C PRO A 229 4.62 13.68 17.00
N LEU A 230 3.55 13.00 17.40
CA LEU A 230 3.43 12.41 18.73
C LEU A 230 4.53 11.37 18.99
N ILE A 231 4.75 10.46 18.06
CA ILE A 231 5.84 9.47 18.15
C ILE A 231 7.19 10.20 18.24
N ALA A 232 7.44 11.17 17.37
CA ALA A 232 8.67 11.93 17.37
C ALA A 232 8.89 12.69 18.70
N PHE A 233 7.83 13.29 19.27
CA PHE A 233 7.87 13.96 20.57
C PHE A 233 8.24 13.01 21.71
N LEU A 234 7.63 11.81 21.75
CA LEU A 234 7.89 10.83 22.81
C LEU A 234 9.37 10.40 22.86
N PHE A 235 10.02 10.32 21.70
CA PHE A 235 11.43 9.92 21.61
C PHE A 235 12.41 11.10 21.76
N MET A 236 12.12 12.24 21.14
CA MET A 236 13.02 13.40 21.18
C MET A 236 12.83 14.26 22.43
N ARG A 237 11.63 14.23 23.04
CA ARG A 237 11.26 15.09 24.18
C ARG A 237 11.37 16.60 23.88
N LYS A 238 11.17 16.99 22.61
CA LYS A 238 11.18 18.37 22.12
C LYS A 238 10.10 18.56 21.06
N ASN A 239 9.80 19.81 20.70
CA ASN A 239 8.83 20.13 19.64
C ASN A 239 9.21 19.44 18.32
N PRO A 240 8.40 18.50 17.80
CA PRO A 240 8.73 17.74 16.60
C PRO A 240 8.36 18.47 15.31
N TYR A 241 7.48 19.48 15.37
CA TYR A 241 6.91 20.09 14.17
C TYR A 241 7.92 20.73 13.21
N PRO A 242 8.99 21.42 13.65
CA PRO A 242 9.99 21.94 12.72
C PRO A 242 10.61 20.84 11.84
N LEU A 243 10.90 19.66 12.45
CA LEU A 243 11.42 18.50 11.71
C LEU A 243 10.37 17.87 10.81
N VAL A 244 9.17 17.61 11.34
CA VAL A 244 8.05 17.01 10.59
C VAL A 244 7.71 17.83 9.35
N LEU A 245 7.52 19.15 9.50
CA LEU A 245 7.19 20.03 8.38
C LEU A 245 8.33 20.12 7.38
N LYS A 246 9.59 20.08 7.82
CA LYS A 246 10.75 20.03 6.91
C LYS A 246 10.77 18.73 6.10
N CYS A 247 10.50 17.58 6.73
CA CYS A 247 10.40 16.29 6.04
C CYS A 247 9.24 16.27 5.04
N LEU A 248 8.06 16.73 5.41
CA LEU A 248 6.91 16.82 4.52
C LEU A 248 7.17 17.76 3.33
N ARG A 249 7.78 18.94 3.59
CA ARG A 249 8.05 19.92 2.56
C ARG A 249 9.10 19.46 1.54
N VAL A 250 10.16 18.80 1.97
CA VAL A 250 11.28 18.42 1.08
C VAL A 250 11.04 17.03 0.49
N SER A 251 10.87 16.03 1.34
CA SER A 251 10.67 14.65 0.92
C SER A 251 9.24 14.39 0.46
N GLY A 252 8.25 14.78 1.27
CA GLY A 252 6.84 14.50 1.00
C GLY A 252 6.34 15.10 -0.30
N ILE A 253 6.65 16.37 -0.59
CA ILE A 253 6.23 17.01 -1.85
C ILE A 253 6.86 16.30 -3.05
N THR A 254 8.16 15.98 -3.01
CA THR A 254 8.82 15.28 -4.11
C THR A 254 8.24 13.88 -4.30
N ALA A 255 8.02 13.15 -3.22
CA ALA A 255 7.44 11.82 -3.24
C ALA A 255 5.99 11.82 -3.75
N PHE A 256 5.20 12.85 -3.41
CA PHE A 256 3.83 13.03 -3.91
C PHE A 256 3.78 13.05 -5.45
N PHE A 257 4.68 13.79 -6.08
CA PHE A 257 4.69 13.91 -7.54
C PHE A 257 5.36 12.73 -8.24
N THR A 258 6.38 12.12 -7.63
CA THR A 258 7.07 10.96 -8.21
C THR A 258 6.30 9.66 -8.03
N ARG A 259 5.50 9.56 -6.96
CA ARG A 259 4.77 8.34 -6.58
C ARG A 259 5.68 7.11 -6.46
N SER A 260 6.92 7.34 -6.05
CA SER A 260 7.93 6.29 -5.88
C SER A 260 8.86 6.62 -4.73
N SER A 261 8.77 5.86 -3.65
CA SER A 261 9.69 5.97 -2.50
C SER A 261 11.12 5.66 -2.93
N ALA A 262 11.31 4.71 -3.84
CA ALA A 262 12.63 4.36 -4.37
C ALA A 262 13.26 5.52 -5.17
N ALA A 263 12.48 6.20 -6.02
CA ALA A 263 12.96 7.37 -6.76
C ALA A 263 13.27 8.57 -5.83
N ASN A 264 12.70 8.59 -4.63
CA ASN A 264 12.91 9.66 -3.65
C ASN A 264 14.12 9.41 -2.72
N ILE A 265 14.77 8.23 -2.78
CA ILE A 265 15.94 7.90 -1.97
C ILE A 265 17.04 8.99 -2.04
N PRO A 266 17.47 9.49 -3.23
CA PRO A 266 18.48 10.53 -3.29
C PRO A 266 18.07 11.84 -2.58
N VAL A 267 16.80 12.23 -2.67
CA VAL A 267 16.25 13.42 -1.99
C VAL A 267 16.31 13.22 -0.47
N ASN A 268 15.89 12.05 0.01
CA ASN A 268 15.90 11.70 1.43
C ASN A 268 17.31 11.64 1.99
N MET A 269 18.26 11.05 1.26
CA MET A 269 19.67 11.01 1.67
C MET A 269 20.26 12.43 1.77
N LYS A 270 19.97 13.29 0.78
CA LYS A 270 20.40 14.69 0.82
C LYS A 270 19.79 15.44 2.01
N LEU A 271 18.50 15.22 2.28
CA LEU A 271 17.83 15.83 3.44
C LEU A 271 18.44 15.35 4.77
N CYS A 272 18.78 14.06 4.89
CA CYS A 272 19.48 13.53 6.07
C CYS A 272 20.85 14.20 6.25
N GLN A 273 21.61 14.39 5.16
CA GLN A 273 22.86 15.11 5.17
C GLN A 273 22.69 16.58 5.64
N ASP A 274 21.66 17.27 5.16
CA ASP A 274 21.34 18.67 5.51
C ASP A 274 20.83 18.82 6.95
N LEU A 275 20.37 17.71 7.55
CA LEU A 275 20.01 17.60 8.97
C LEU A 275 21.20 17.25 9.86
N GLY A 276 22.39 17.00 9.29
CA GLY A 276 23.61 16.63 10.01
C GLY A 276 23.58 15.21 10.59
N LEU A 277 22.78 14.30 10.02
CA LEU A 277 22.67 12.92 10.47
C LEU A 277 23.91 12.11 10.08
N ASN A 278 24.15 11.01 10.80
CA ASN A 278 25.28 10.12 10.54
C ASN A 278 25.12 9.40 9.20
N PRO A 279 26.09 9.55 8.25
CA PRO A 279 26.08 8.87 6.96
C PRO A 279 25.95 7.33 7.06
N ASP A 280 26.57 6.70 8.05
CA ASP A 280 26.50 5.25 8.25
C ASP A 280 25.09 4.78 8.62
N THR A 281 24.28 5.65 9.27
CA THR A 281 22.89 5.37 9.59
C THR A 281 22.01 5.57 8.35
N TYR A 282 22.01 6.78 7.77
CA TYR A 282 21.02 7.10 6.74
C TYR A 282 21.32 6.41 5.39
N SER A 283 22.57 6.02 5.10
CA SER A 283 22.88 5.24 3.88
C SER A 283 22.22 3.85 3.89
N VAL A 284 21.90 3.33 5.07
CA VAL A 284 21.19 2.05 5.24
C VAL A 284 19.71 2.26 5.53
N SER A 285 19.36 3.20 6.42
CA SER A 285 17.97 3.37 6.85
C SER A 285 17.08 3.90 5.73
N ILE A 286 17.54 4.82 4.90
CA ILE A 286 16.71 5.40 3.83
C ILE A 286 16.36 4.38 2.73
N PRO A 287 17.31 3.62 2.15
CA PRO A 287 16.95 2.53 1.24
C PRO A 287 16.06 1.46 1.88
N LEU A 288 16.31 1.11 3.16
CA LEU A 288 15.49 0.16 3.88
C LEU A 288 14.07 0.71 4.13
N GLY A 289 13.97 1.97 4.58
CA GLY A 289 12.70 2.66 4.82
C GLY A 289 11.81 2.68 3.59
N SER A 290 12.39 2.93 2.42
CA SER A 290 11.64 2.93 1.15
C SER A 290 10.92 1.60 0.82
N THR A 291 11.20 0.54 1.60
CA THR A 291 10.57 -0.78 1.45
C THR A 291 9.76 -1.24 2.67
N ILE A 292 10.16 -0.87 3.89
CA ILE A 292 9.50 -1.37 5.12
C ILE A 292 8.72 -0.31 5.91
N ASN A 293 8.97 0.98 5.67
CA ASN A 293 8.28 2.07 6.36
C ASN A 293 7.08 2.55 5.53
N MET A 294 5.99 1.85 5.63
CA MET A 294 4.85 1.92 4.71
C MET A 294 3.54 2.30 5.42
N ALA A 295 3.59 3.36 6.23
CA ALA A 295 2.44 3.85 7.01
C ALA A 295 1.22 4.17 6.12
N GLY A 296 1.44 4.83 4.98
CA GLY A 296 0.37 5.17 4.04
C GLY A 296 -0.22 3.92 3.35
N ALA A 297 0.63 2.92 3.02
CA ALA A 297 0.16 1.65 2.49
C ALA A 297 -0.71 0.90 3.51
N ALA A 298 -0.33 0.89 4.78
CA ALA A 298 -1.13 0.28 5.85
C ALA A 298 -2.49 0.99 6.01
N VAL A 299 -2.55 2.32 5.88
CA VAL A 299 -3.82 3.08 5.82
C VAL A 299 -4.65 2.63 4.63
N THR A 300 -4.07 2.57 3.45
CA THR A 300 -4.76 2.18 2.22
C THR A 300 -5.36 0.78 2.33
N ILE A 301 -4.57 -0.20 2.77
CA ILE A 301 -5.02 -1.59 2.93
C ILE A 301 -6.21 -1.66 3.90
N ASN A 302 -6.12 -1.02 5.07
CA ASN A 302 -7.17 -1.08 6.08
C ASN A 302 -8.46 -0.38 5.64
N VAL A 303 -8.37 0.85 5.14
CA VAL A 303 -9.56 1.63 4.74
C VAL A 303 -10.30 0.95 3.61
N LEU A 304 -9.59 0.46 2.57
CA LEU A 304 -10.23 -0.21 1.44
C LEU A 304 -10.81 -1.58 1.84
N THR A 305 -10.12 -2.33 2.70
CA THR A 305 -10.66 -3.59 3.23
C THR A 305 -11.93 -3.36 4.06
N LEU A 306 -11.92 -2.38 4.97
CA LEU A 306 -13.09 -2.08 5.79
C LEU A 306 -14.24 -1.46 4.97
N ALA A 307 -13.95 -0.73 3.90
CA ALA A 307 -14.97 -0.30 2.96
C ALA A 307 -15.66 -1.50 2.26
N ALA A 308 -14.89 -2.54 1.91
CA ALA A 308 -15.47 -3.79 1.37
C ALA A 308 -16.31 -4.51 2.43
N VAL A 309 -15.79 -4.64 3.65
CA VAL A 309 -16.47 -5.24 4.81
C VAL A 309 -17.82 -4.55 5.08
N ASN A 310 -17.81 -3.20 5.13
CA ASN A 310 -19.03 -2.40 5.31
C ASN A 310 -20.02 -2.57 4.15
N THR A 311 -19.53 -2.70 2.92
CA THR A 311 -20.37 -2.92 1.73
C THR A 311 -21.06 -4.27 1.76
N LEU A 312 -20.36 -5.30 2.25
CA LEU A 312 -20.88 -6.67 2.35
C LEU A 312 -21.69 -6.92 3.63
N GLY A 313 -21.85 -5.91 4.49
CA GLY A 313 -22.61 -6.03 5.75
C GLY A 313 -21.93 -6.96 6.78
N ILE A 314 -20.63 -7.18 6.66
CA ILE A 314 -19.87 -8.03 7.59
C ILE A 314 -19.64 -7.25 8.89
N SER A 315 -20.08 -7.80 10.03
CA SER A 315 -19.83 -7.22 11.35
C SER A 315 -18.37 -7.48 11.77
N VAL A 316 -17.70 -6.47 12.29
CA VAL A 316 -16.30 -6.57 12.73
C VAL A 316 -16.20 -6.17 14.19
N ASP A 317 -15.73 -7.09 15.02
CA ASP A 317 -15.39 -6.79 16.42
C ASP A 317 -14.00 -6.12 16.52
N PHE A 318 -13.75 -5.47 17.65
CA PHE A 318 -12.50 -4.75 17.89
C PHE A 318 -11.25 -5.66 17.82
N GLY A 319 -11.37 -6.90 18.29
CA GLY A 319 -10.26 -7.85 18.26
C GLY A 319 -9.87 -8.23 16.82
N THR A 320 -10.87 -8.51 15.98
CA THR A 320 -10.64 -8.78 14.54
C THR A 320 -10.05 -7.57 13.82
N ALA A 321 -10.51 -6.36 14.16
CA ALA A 321 -9.95 -5.12 13.62
C ALA A 321 -8.50 -4.87 14.05
N PHE A 322 -8.14 -5.25 15.28
CA PHE A 322 -6.75 -5.22 15.73
C PHE A 322 -5.88 -6.20 14.94
N VAL A 323 -6.35 -7.42 14.72
CA VAL A 323 -5.66 -8.42 13.87
C VAL A 323 -5.48 -7.89 12.44
N LEU A 324 -6.52 -7.24 11.87
CA LEU A 324 -6.42 -6.56 10.57
C LEU A 324 -5.28 -5.54 10.56
N SER A 325 -5.14 -4.73 11.62
CA SER A 325 -4.07 -3.73 11.72
C SER A 325 -2.68 -4.36 11.71
N VAL A 326 -2.51 -5.51 12.40
CA VAL A 326 -1.25 -6.27 12.40
C VAL A 326 -0.94 -6.82 11.01
N VAL A 327 -1.93 -7.46 10.37
CA VAL A 327 -1.78 -8.05 9.03
C VAL A 327 -1.48 -6.96 8.00
N ALA A 328 -2.17 -5.83 8.05
CA ALA A 328 -1.94 -4.72 7.15
C ALA A 328 -0.52 -4.12 7.33
N ALA A 329 -0.06 -3.95 8.59
CA ALA A 329 1.28 -3.43 8.85
C ALA A 329 2.39 -4.36 8.34
N ILE A 330 2.23 -5.69 8.52
CA ILE A 330 3.18 -6.68 8.00
C ILE A 330 3.13 -6.72 6.46
N SER A 331 1.93 -6.75 5.90
CA SER A 331 1.75 -6.78 4.43
C SER A 331 2.31 -5.52 3.78
N ALA A 332 2.11 -4.35 4.39
CA ALA A 332 2.60 -3.08 3.88
C ALA A 332 4.12 -3.07 3.66
N CYS A 333 4.90 -3.81 4.47
CA CYS A 333 6.35 -4.01 4.23
C CYS A 333 6.65 -4.69 2.89
N GLY A 334 5.68 -5.31 2.25
CA GLY A 334 5.76 -5.90 0.91
C GLY A 334 5.24 -5.00 -0.22
N ALA A 335 4.80 -3.77 0.10
CA ALA A 335 4.20 -2.89 -0.92
C ALA A 335 5.19 -2.45 -2.00
N SER A 336 6.49 -2.57 -1.78
CA SER A 336 7.58 -2.16 -2.69
C SER A 336 7.30 -0.78 -3.32
N GLY A 337 8.17 0.17 -3.26
CA GLY A 337 7.97 1.57 -3.70
C GLY A 337 7.55 1.77 -5.17
N ILE A 338 6.71 0.87 -5.72
CA ILE A 338 6.06 0.97 -7.03
C ILE A 338 4.65 1.55 -6.88
N ALA A 339 4.24 2.37 -7.85
CA ALA A 339 2.92 2.98 -7.85
C ALA A 339 1.80 1.92 -7.80
N GLY A 340 0.88 2.07 -6.84
CA GLY A 340 -0.25 1.13 -6.66
C GLY A 340 0.11 -0.21 -6.04
N GLY A 341 1.34 -0.40 -5.55
CA GLY A 341 1.78 -1.65 -4.92
C GLY A 341 0.96 -2.05 -3.69
N SER A 342 0.56 -1.09 -2.87
CA SER A 342 -0.28 -1.31 -1.69
C SER A 342 -1.66 -1.90 -2.03
N LEU A 343 -2.23 -1.52 -3.17
CA LEU A 343 -3.54 -2.01 -3.61
C LEU A 343 -3.54 -3.53 -3.83
N LEU A 344 -2.41 -4.08 -4.30
CA LEU A 344 -2.27 -5.52 -4.54
C LEU A 344 -2.16 -6.34 -3.24
N LEU A 345 -2.06 -5.68 -2.09
CA LEU A 345 -2.04 -6.31 -0.77
C LEU A 345 -3.43 -6.34 -0.10
N ILE A 346 -4.42 -5.64 -0.67
CA ILE A 346 -5.80 -5.65 -0.17
C ILE A 346 -6.38 -7.07 -0.06
N PRO A 347 -6.17 -7.99 -1.03
CA PRO A 347 -6.67 -9.35 -0.92
C PRO A 347 -6.15 -10.11 0.31
N VAL A 348 -4.93 -9.81 0.78
CA VAL A 348 -4.39 -10.37 2.04
C VAL A 348 -5.30 -10.00 3.21
N ALA A 349 -5.64 -8.72 3.34
CA ALA A 349 -6.49 -8.21 4.42
C ALA A 349 -7.96 -8.66 4.27
N CYS A 350 -8.49 -8.68 3.05
CA CYS A 350 -9.85 -9.17 2.74
C CYS A 350 -10.03 -10.65 3.11
N SER A 351 -8.99 -11.47 2.96
CA SER A 351 -9.05 -12.90 3.28
C SER A 351 -9.27 -13.20 4.78
N LEU A 352 -9.00 -12.22 5.68
CA LEU A 352 -9.34 -12.30 7.10
C LEU A 352 -10.85 -12.42 7.35
N PHE A 353 -11.63 -11.78 6.50
CA PHE A 353 -13.08 -11.70 6.59
C PHE A 353 -13.78 -12.72 5.70
N GLY A 354 -13.05 -13.66 5.11
CA GLY A 354 -13.61 -14.64 4.18
C GLY A 354 -14.05 -14.05 2.83
N ILE A 355 -13.67 -12.81 2.54
CA ILE A 355 -13.97 -12.16 1.27
C ILE A 355 -13.19 -12.88 0.18
N SER A 356 -13.90 -13.33 -0.86
CA SER A 356 -13.29 -14.04 -1.98
C SER A 356 -12.29 -13.16 -2.73
N ASN A 357 -11.29 -13.81 -3.36
CA ASN A 357 -10.29 -13.09 -4.14
C ASN A 357 -10.92 -12.26 -5.29
N ASP A 358 -12.03 -12.73 -5.87
CA ASP A 358 -12.73 -11.99 -6.92
C ASP A 358 -13.34 -10.68 -6.41
N LEU A 359 -13.95 -10.69 -5.23
CA LEU A 359 -14.46 -9.48 -4.59
C LEU A 359 -13.32 -8.56 -4.15
N ALA A 360 -12.26 -9.12 -3.56
CA ALA A 360 -11.08 -8.35 -3.15
C ALA A 360 -10.42 -7.66 -4.36
N MET A 361 -10.36 -8.31 -5.51
CA MET A 361 -9.81 -7.70 -6.74
C MET A 361 -10.72 -6.62 -7.32
N GLN A 362 -12.03 -6.65 -7.09
CA GLN A 362 -12.90 -5.51 -7.41
C GLN A 362 -12.59 -4.30 -6.51
N VAL A 363 -12.29 -4.53 -5.23
CA VAL A 363 -11.82 -3.47 -4.31
C VAL A 363 -10.50 -2.88 -4.80
N VAL A 364 -9.57 -3.72 -5.25
CA VAL A 364 -8.32 -3.27 -5.92
C VAL A 364 -8.64 -2.39 -7.14
N GLY A 365 -9.61 -2.79 -7.96
CA GLY A 365 -10.10 -1.99 -9.10
C GLY A 365 -10.59 -0.61 -8.68
N VAL A 366 -11.41 -0.53 -7.62
CA VAL A 366 -11.83 0.76 -7.02
C VAL A 366 -10.61 1.57 -6.58
N GLY A 367 -9.65 0.94 -5.90
CA GLY A 367 -8.40 1.57 -5.50
C GLY A 367 -7.65 2.19 -6.68
N PHE A 368 -7.57 1.52 -7.83
CA PHE A 368 -6.94 2.08 -9.03
C PHE A 368 -7.70 3.26 -9.62
N VAL A 369 -9.03 3.32 -9.51
CA VAL A 369 -9.82 4.47 -9.97
C VAL A 369 -9.45 5.73 -9.19
N ILE A 370 -9.31 5.65 -7.87
CA ILE A 370 -8.89 6.78 -7.00
C ILE A 370 -7.37 6.90 -6.86
N GLY A 371 -6.62 5.96 -7.40
CA GLY A 371 -5.23 5.68 -7.11
C GLY A 371 -4.25 6.80 -7.44
N VAL A 372 -4.60 7.71 -8.35
CA VAL A 372 -3.70 8.82 -8.69
C VAL A 372 -3.41 9.71 -7.48
N VAL A 373 -4.45 10.13 -6.77
CA VAL A 373 -4.32 11.02 -5.61
C VAL A 373 -3.98 10.21 -4.36
N GLN A 374 -4.63 9.06 -4.18
CA GLN A 374 -4.39 8.17 -3.05
C GLN A 374 -2.92 7.77 -2.96
N ASP A 375 -2.32 7.24 -4.04
CA ASP A 375 -0.94 6.78 -4.08
C ASP A 375 0.08 7.94 -3.97
N SER A 376 -0.26 9.13 -4.46
CA SER A 376 0.53 10.34 -4.23
C SER A 376 0.61 10.71 -2.74
N CYS A 377 -0.53 10.71 -2.03
CA CYS A 377 -0.57 10.98 -0.59
C CYS A 377 0.11 9.86 0.22
N GLU A 378 -0.12 8.61 -0.16
CA GLU A 378 0.51 7.43 0.43
C GLU A 378 2.03 7.52 0.35
N THR A 379 2.57 7.77 -0.84
CA THR A 379 4.01 7.85 -1.06
C THR A 379 4.62 9.06 -0.35
N ALA A 380 3.91 10.19 -0.30
CA ALA A 380 4.35 11.37 0.45
C ALA A 380 4.50 11.06 1.94
N LEU A 381 3.52 10.37 2.52
CA LEU A 381 3.57 9.94 3.92
C LEU A 381 4.71 8.94 4.16
N ASN A 382 4.80 7.87 3.37
CA ASN A 382 5.82 6.85 3.51
C ASN A 382 7.22 7.46 3.45
N SER A 383 7.52 8.17 2.38
CA SER A 383 8.86 8.67 2.11
C SER A 383 9.32 9.79 3.06
N SER A 384 8.41 10.68 3.48
CA SER A 384 8.76 11.72 4.45
C SER A 384 9.08 11.15 5.83
N THR A 385 8.45 10.04 6.21
CA THR A 385 8.70 9.37 7.49
C THR A 385 9.98 8.54 7.49
N ASP A 386 10.55 8.18 6.34
CA ASP A 386 11.88 7.58 6.27
C ASP A 386 12.92 8.50 6.90
N VAL A 387 12.91 9.77 6.50
CA VAL A 387 13.82 10.78 7.06
C VAL A 387 13.45 11.13 8.49
N LEU A 388 12.16 11.32 8.77
CA LEU A 388 11.68 11.68 10.10
C LEU A 388 12.15 10.69 11.16
N PHE A 389 11.88 9.40 10.97
CA PHE A 389 12.21 8.39 11.96
C PHE A 389 13.70 8.06 12.03
N THR A 390 14.44 8.21 10.93
CA THR A 390 15.91 8.18 10.95
C THR A 390 16.46 9.31 11.82
N ALA A 391 15.97 10.54 11.62
CA ALA A 391 16.39 11.70 12.43
C ALA A 391 15.97 11.56 13.91
N VAL A 392 14.74 11.11 14.18
CA VAL A 392 14.26 10.90 15.55
C VAL A 392 15.12 9.88 16.29
N ALA A 393 15.52 8.78 15.66
CA ALA A 393 16.38 7.77 16.26
C ALA A 393 17.76 8.34 16.65
N GLU A 394 18.35 9.18 15.82
CA GLU A 394 19.63 9.82 16.11
C GLU A 394 19.50 10.94 17.14
N TYR A 395 18.47 11.76 17.07
CA TYR A 395 18.24 12.84 18.03
C TYR A 395 17.86 12.32 19.42
N ALA A 396 17.25 11.13 19.50
CA ALA A 396 16.98 10.48 20.78
C ALA A 396 18.27 10.10 21.53
N THR A 397 19.30 9.65 20.80
CA THR A 397 20.58 9.18 21.37
C THR A 397 21.60 10.30 21.50
N ASN A 398 21.60 11.29 20.62
CA ASN A 398 22.59 12.37 20.60
C ASN A 398 21.93 13.74 20.82
N GLN A 399 21.95 14.20 22.08
CA GLN A 399 21.33 15.48 22.47
C GLN A 399 21.94 16.71 21.79
N LYS A 400 23.20 16.63 21.31
CA LYS A 400 23.89 17.74 20.63
C LYS A 400 23.38 17.98 19.19
N LEU A 401 22.79 16.98 18.56
CA LEU A 401 22.24 17.07 17.19
C LEU A 401 20.78 17.55 17.17
N ARG A 402 20.15 17.71 18.33
CA ARG A 402 18.73 18.09 18.41
C ARG A 402 18.53 19.53 17.93
N PRO A 403 17.62 19.78 16.96
CA PRO A 403 17.30 21.13 16.49
C PRO A 403 16.68 22.02 17.55
#